data_0814df724340ed2fd8d09ff4f0f3bd5a
#
_entry.id   0814df724340ed2fd8d09ff4f0f3bd5a
#
_cell.length_a   1.000
_cell.length_b   1.000
_cell.length_c   1.000
_cell.angle_alpha   90.00
_cell.angle_beta   90.00
_cell.angle_gamma   90.00
#
_symmetry.space_group_name_H-M   'P 1'
#
loop_
_entity.id
_entity.type
_entity.pdbx_description
1 polymer ?
#
loop_
_entity_poly.entity_id
_entity_poly.type
_entity_poly.pdbx_seq_one_letter_code
_entity_poly.pdbx_strand_id
1 'polypeptide(L)'
;MFWASALGYIVQPPPAGFDTWDEFADSVGIPAEKRNDIGAVIDPDGVGPRFLFERYDGGEPSQRVHFDVNVIGEPVGEEERKALLAQERVRLESLGARFKREATGIAGEYWIEMFDPEGNWFCVQ
;
A
#
# COMPACT_ATOMS: atom_id res chain seq x y z
N MET A 1 -5.16 17.96 7.74
CA MET A 1 -4.21 16.83 7.75
C MET A 1 -2.78 17.34 7.71
N PHE A 2 -2.02 17.07 8.76
CA PHE A 2 -0.66 17.61 8.94
C PHE A 2 0.28 17.32 7.75
N TRP A 3 0.41 16.06 7.35
CA TRP A 3 1.37 15.66 6.31
C TRP A 3 1.05 16.21 4.92
N ALA A 4 -0.23 16.33 4.55
CA ALA A 4 -0.60 16.97 3.29
C ALA A 4 -0.07 18.40 3.24
N SER A 5 -0.31 19.19 4.30
CA SER A 5 0.16 20.58 4.39
C SER A 5 1.69 20.68 4.49
N ALA A 6 2.33 19.78 5.26
CA ALA A 6 3.78 19.82 5.47
C ALA A 6 4.58 19.49 4.21
N LEU A 7 4.04 18.63 3.34
CA LEU A 7 4.71 18.17 2.12
C LEU A 7 4.23 18.90 0.86
N GLY A 8 3.21 19.75 0.93
CA GLY A 8 2.55 20.31 -0.25
C GLY A 8 1.72 19.26 -1.02
N TYR A 9 1.33 18.19 -0.37
CA TYR A 9 0.55 17.10 -0.92
C TYR A 9 -0.95 17.34 -0.76
N ILE A 10 -1.73 16.55 -1.46
CA ILE A 10 -3.19 16.48 -1.30
C ILE A 10 -3.60 15.18 -0.62
N VAL A 11 -4.75 15.21 0.07
CA VAL A 11 -5.39 13.97 0.53
C VAL A 11 -5.82 13.18 -0.70
N GLN A 12 -5.48 11.91 -0.72
CA GLN A 12 -5.84 11.05 -1.85
C GLN A 12 -7.35 11.04 -2.07
N PRO A 13 -7.83 11.37 -3.28
CA PRO A 13 -9.24 11.27 -3.61
C PRO A 13 -9.70 9.80 -3.65
N PRO A 14 -11.00 9.53 -3.57
CA PRO A 14 -11.53 8.18 -3.76
C PRO A 14 -11.19 7.64 -5.15
N PRO A 15 -11.24 6.30 -5.34
CA PRO A 15 -11.01 5.68 -6.64
C PRO A 15 -12.00 6.16 -7.69
N ALA A 16 -11.60 6.06 -8.96
CA ALA A 16 -12.47 6.42 -10.08
C ALA A 16 -13.82 5.67 -10.02
N GLY A 17 -14.91 6.40 -10.21
CA GLY A 17 -16.27 5.87 -10.14
C GLY A 17 -16.95 6.05 -8.78
N PHE A 18 -16.30 6.68 -7.81
CA PHE A 18 -16.86 7.02 -6.51
C PHE A 18 -16.65 8.50 -6.21
N ASP A 19 -17.69 9.16 -5.69
CA ASP A 19 -17.62 10.58 -5.29
C ASP A 19 -17.01 10.72 -3.88
N THR A 20 -17.13 9.70 -3.05
CA THR A 20 -16.65 9.70 -1.68
C THR A 20 -15.95 8.40 -1.29
N TRP A 21 -15.07 8.46 -0.28
CA TRP A 21 -14.45 7.27 0.32
C TRP A 21 -15.49 6.38 1.03
N ASP A 22 -16.60 6.96 1.53
CA ASP A 22 -17.68 6.19 2.16
C ASP A 22 -18.42 5.33 1.13
N GLU A 23 -18.71 5.85 -0.05
CA GLU A 23 -19.31 5.07 -1.15
C GLU A 23 -18.41 3.91 -1.59
N PHE A 24 -17.11 4.16 -1.73
CA PHE A 24 -16.15 3.10 -2.01
C PHE A 24 -16.14 2.05 -0.90
N ALA A 25 -16.06 2.48 0.37
CA ALA A 25 -16.05 1.60 1.52
C ALA A 25 -17.31 0.71 1.60
N ASP A 26 -18.49 1.28 1.28
CA ASP A 26 -19.75 0.52 1.21
C ASP A 26 -19.68 -0.53 0.09
N SER A 27 -19.13 -0.18 -1.06
CA SER A 27 -19.06 -1.08 -2.22
C SER A 27 -18.19 -2.32 -1.97
N VAL A 28 -17.15 -2.19 -1.13
CA VAL A 28 -16.23 -3.29 -0.77
C VAL A 28 -16.47 -3.86 0.63
N GLY A 29 -17.52 -3.41 1.31
CA GLY A 29 -17.95 -3.97 2.60
C GLY A 29 -17.09 -3.58 3.80
N ILE A 30 -16.41 -2.40 3.78
CA ILE A 30 -15.64 -1.91 4.91
C ILE A 30 -16.59 -1.39 5.99
N PRO A 31 -16.57 -1.95 7.22
CA PRO A 31 -17.40 -1.49 8.32
C PRO A 31 -17.14 -0.01 8.66
N ALA A 32 -18.18 0.71 9.07
CA ALA A 32 -18.10 2.15 9.35
C ALA A 32 -17.02 2.52 10.38
N GLU A 33 -16.82 1.67 11.39
CA GLU A 33 -15.81 1.86 12.45
C GLU A 33 -14.37 1.69 11.95
N LYS A 34 -14.18 1.10 10.75
CA LYS A 34 -12.87 0.86 10.13
C LYS A 34 -12.48 1.87 9.06
N ARG A 35 -13.42 2.72 8.62
CA ARG A 35 -13.21 3.64 7.48
C ARG A 35 -12.15 4.71 7.73
N ASN A 36 -11.91 5.05 8.99
CA ASN A 36 -10.91 6.03 9.40
C ASN A 36 -9.59 5.42 9.90
N ASP A 37 -9.42 4.11 9.76
CA ASP A 37 -8.19 3.42 10.17
C ASP A 37 -7.07 3.59 9.14
N ILE A 38 -7.40 3.94 7.91
CA ILE A 38 -6.46 4.15 6.81
C ILE A 38 -6.69 5.51 6.17
N GLY A 39 -5.61 6.18 5.82
CA GLY A 39 -5.64 7.43 5.07
C GLY A 39 -4.39 7.58 4.22
N ALA A 40 -4.45 8.36 3.16
CA ALA A 40 -3.29 8.57 2.31
C ALA A 40 -3.17 10.01 1.83
N VAL A 41 -1.93 10.41 1.53
CA VAL A 41 -1.63 11.65 0.81
C VAL A 41 -0.77 11.33 -0.42
N ILE A 42 -0.99 12.09 -1.47
CA ILE A 42 -0.30 11.94 -2.75
C ILE A 42 0.26 13.29 -3.21
N ASP A 43 1.34 13.22 -3.94
CA ASP A 43 1.90 14.37 -4.65
C ASP A 43 0.93 14.77 -5.78
N PRO A 44 0.43 16.02 -5.81
CA PRO A 44 -0.46 16.47 -6.87
C PRO A 44 0.18 16.43 -8.26
N ASP A 45 1.49 16.51 -8.34
CA ASP A 45 2.27 16.46 -9.59
C ASP A 45 2.63 15.03 -10.00
N GLY A 46 2.35 14.04 -9.15
CA GLY A 46 2.59 12.62 -9.42
C GLY A 46 4.06 12.20 -9.49
N VAL A 47 4.98 13.02 -8.98
CA VAL A 47 6.44 12.77 -9.00
C VAL A 47 6.91 12.12 -7.71
N GLY A 48 6.40 12.56 -6.59
CA GLY A 48 6.79 12.08 -5.27
C GLY A 48 6.03 10.81 -4.85
N PRO A 49 6.51 10.11 -3.80
CA PRO A 49 5.90 8.88 -3.32
C PRO A 49 4.52 9.15 -2.70
N ARG A 50 3.65 8.16 -2.78
CA ARG A 50 2.42 8.09 -1.98
C ARG A 50 2.76 7.73 -0.54
N PHE A 51 2.16 8.41 0.44
CA PHE A 51 2.24 8.04 1.85
C PHE A 51 0.89 7.49 2.32
N LEU A 52 0.90 6.26 2.83
CA LEU A 52 -0.22 5.63 3.51
C LEU A 52 -0.03 5.78 5.02
N PHE A 53 -1.10 6.06 5.72
CA PHE A 53 -1.17 6.13 7.18
C PHE A 53 -2.16 5.08 7.66
N GLU A 54 -1.71 4.23 8.56
CA GLU A 54 -2.56 3.24 9.21
C GLU A 54 -2.68 3.56 10.69
N ARG A 55 -3.89 3.42 11.22
CA ARG A 55 -4.12 3.52 12.65
C ARG A 55 -3.57 2.27 13.33
N TYR A 56 -2.79 2.48 14.36
CA TYR A 56 -2.23 1.42 15.16
C TYR A 56 -2.81 1.47 16.58
N ASP A 57 -3.53 0.41 16.97
CA ASP A 57 -4.24 0.33 18.25
C ASP A 57 -3.51 -0.54 19.29
N GLY A 58 -2.32 -1.05 19.02
CA GLY A 58 -1.64 -2.08 19.80
C GLY A 58 -0.27 -1.69 20.38
N GLY A 59 -0.19 -0.75 21.32
CA GLY A 59 1.09 -0.43 21.99
C GLY A 59 2.13 0.25 21.08
N GLU A 60 3.44 0.10 21.36
CA GLU A 60 4.50 0.66 20.53
C GLU A 60 4.71 -0.19 19.27
N PRO A 61 4.58 0.38 18.05
CA PRO A 61 4.81 -0.37 16.82
C PRO A 61 6.29 -0.76 16.70
N SER A 62 6.55 -1.98 16.27
CA SER A 62 7.91 -2.46 16.01
C SER A 62 8.55 -1.76 14.80
N GLN A 63 7.72 -1.27 13.88
CA GLN A 63 8.14 -0.52 12.70
C GLN A 63 7.14 0.60 12.44
N ARG A 64 7.62 1.84 12.38
CA ARG A 64 6.79 3.04 12.20
C ARG A 64 6.64 3.47 10.74
N VAL A 65 7.54 3.02 9.88
CA VAL A 65 7.56 3.32 8.44
C VAL A 65 7.93 2.06 7.70
N HIS A 66 7.20 1.73 6.64
CA HIS A 66 7.62 0.72 5.67
C HIS A 66 7.48 1.27 4.25
N PHE A 67 8.13 0.63 3.32
CA PHE A 67 8.07 0.99 1.92
C PHE A 67 7.12 0.10 1.15
N ASP A 68 6.37 0.70 0.23
CA ASP A 68 5.69 -0.01 -0.84
C ASP A 68 6.52 0.17 -2.11
N VAL A 69 7.08 -0.91 -2.59
CA VAL A 69 7.85 -0.95 -3.83
C VAL A 69 6.90 -1.26 -4.97
N ASN A 70 6.51 -0.23 -5.71
CA ASN A 70 5.61 -0.37 -6.85
C ASN A 70 6.41 -0.82 -8.08
N VAL A 71 6.15 -2.01 -8.55
CA VAL A 71 6.82 -2.60 -9.73
C VAL A 71 5.90 -2.73 -10.94
N ILE A 72 4.61 -2.51 -10.73
CA ILE A 72 3.57 -2.59 -11.77
C ILE A 72 3.06 -1.17 -12.02
N GLY A 73 3.49 -0.59 -13.16
CA GLY A 73 3.15 0.80 -13.52
C GLY A 73 1.76 0.97 -14.12
N GLU A 74 1.22 -0.07 -14.75
CA GLU A 74 -0.08 -0.03 -15.44
C GLU A 74 -0.99 -1.15 -14.90
N PRO A 75 -2.31 -0.97 -14.95
CA PRO A 75 -3.25 -2.00 -14.55
C PRO A 75 -3.06 -3.28 -15.39
N VAL A 76 -2.86 -4.40 -14.72
CA VAL A 76 -2.72 -5.73 -15.32
C VAL A 76 -3.71 -6.71 -14.69
N GLY A 77 -3.98 -7.83 -15.38
CA GLY A 77 -4.81 -8.91 -14.84
C GLY A 77 -4.17 -9.60 -13.63
N GLU A 78 -4.99 -10.31 -12.83
CA GLU A 78 -4.54 -10.94 -11.59
C GLU A 78 -3.38 -11.93 -11.80
N GLU A 79 -3.49 -12.79 -12.80
CA GLU A 79 -2.45 -13.80 -13.08
C GLU A 79 -1.13 -13.14 -13.55
N GLU A 80 -1.23 -12.11 -14.35
CA GLU A 80 -0.06 -11.34 -14.79
C GLU A 80 0.59 -10.60 -13.61
N ARG A 81 -0.22 -10.01 -12.73
CA ARG A 81 0.26 -9.39 -11.49
C ARG A 81 1.04 -10.38 -10.64
N LYS A 82 0.48 -11.55 -10.38
CA LYS A 82 1.16 -12.61 -9.61
C LYS A 82 2.48 -13.03 -10.24
N ALA A 83 2.51 -13.17 -11.58
CA ALA A 83 3.73 -13.53 -12.29
C ALA A 83 4.81 -12.44 -12.19
N LEU A 84 4.45 -11.17 -12.36
CA LEU A 84 5.38 -10.04 -12.24
C LEU A 84 5.94 -9.93 -10.81
N LEU A 85 5.09 -10.05 -9.79
CA LEU A 85 5.53 -10.02 -8.41
C LEU A 85 6.40 -11.21 -8.03
N ALA A 86 6.13 -12.40 -8.59
CA ALA A 86 6.99 -13.57 -8.40
C ALA A 86 8.39 -13.38 -9.01
N GLN A 87 8.48 -12.75 -10.19
CA GLN A 87 9.76 -12.41 -10.82
C GLN A 87 10.54 -11.39 -9.97
N GLU A 88 9.87 -10.34 -9.51
CA GLU A 88 10.48 -9.32 -8.69
C GLU A 88 10.95 -9.88 -7.33
N ARG A 89 10.17 -10.77 -6.73
CA ARG A 89 10.60 -11.53 -5.55
C ARG A 89 11.95 -12.22 -5.77
N VAL A 90 12.10 -12.98 -6.86
CA VAL A 90 13.36 -13.67 -7.16
C VAL A 90 14.52 -12.67 -7.31
N ARG A 91 14.27 -11.54 -7.98
CA ARG A 91 15.27 -10.48 -8.12
C ARG A 91 15.69 -9.92 -6.75
N LEU A 92 14.72 -9.59 -5.90
CA LEU A 92 14.99 -9.04 -4.56
C LEU A 92 15.67 -10.05 -3.64
N GLU A 93 15.28 -11.33 -3.70
CA GLU A 93 15.96 -12.41 -2.95
C GLU A 93 17.44 -12.53 -3.37
N SER A 94 17.75 -12.33 -4.65
CA SER A 94 19.16 -12.29 -5.12
C SER A 94 19.96 -11.11 -4.57
N LEU A 95 19.30 -10.06 -4.10
CA LEU A 95 19.89 -8.89 -3.44
C LEU A 95 19.95 -9.03 -1.91
N GLY A 96 19.50 -10.17 -1.36
CA GLY A 96 19.54 -10.46 0.07
C GLY A 96 18.20 -10.25 0.81
N ALA A 97 17.15 -9.88 0.13
CA ALA A 97 15.82 -9.83 0.72
C ALA A 97 15.31 -11.24 1.07
N ARG A 98 14.36 -11.33 2.00
CA ARG A 98 13.74 -12.59 2.39
C ARG A 98 12.22 -12.49 2.23
N PHE A 99 11.62 -13.50 1.62
CA PHE A 99 10.16 -13.61 1.52
C PHE A 99 9.53 -13.74 2.90
N LYS A 100 8.43 -13.03 3.13
CA LYS A 100 7.62 -13.11 4.36
C LYS A 100 6.30 -13.83 4.09
N ARG A 101 5.47 -13.29 3.21
CA ARG A 101 4.18 -13.88 2.81
C ARG A 101 3.59 -13.22 1.57
N GLU A 102 2.61 -13.88 0.99
CA GLU A 102 1.65 -13.26 0.08
C GLU A 102 0.50 -12.65 0.88
N ALA A 103 -0.10 -11.59 0.36
CA ALA A 103 -1.22 -10.93 1.01
C ALA A 103 -2.25 -10.46 -0.03
N THR A 104 -3.50 -10.39 0.42
CA THR A 104 -4.61 -9.90 -0.39
C THR A 104 -5.42 -8.92 0.44
N GLY A 105 -5.72 -7.77 -0.15
CA GLY A 105 -6.56 -6.74 0.45
C GLY A 105 -8.04 -7.07 0.39
N ILE A 106 -8.83 -6.26 1.08
CA ILE A 106 -10.29 -6.45 1.18
C ILE A 106 -11.01 -6.20 -0.16
N ALA A 107 -10.44 -5.37 -1.03
CA ALA A 107 -10.93 -5.12 -2.38
C ALA A 107 -10.28 -6.02 -3.44
N GLY A 108 -9.57 -7.07 -3.03
CA GLY A 108 -8.94 -8.03 -3.91
C GLY A 108 -7.54 -7.65 -4.41
N GLU A 109 -6.94 -6.59 -3.85
CA GLU A 109 -5.55 -6.25 -4.16
C GLU A 109 -4.63 -7.39 -3.75
N TYR A 110 -3.61 -7.64 -4.54
CA TYR A 110 -2.60 -8.67 -4.26
C TYR A 110 -1.21 -8.06 -4.23
N TRP A 111 -0.45 -8.38 -3.19
CA TRP A 111 0.95 -7.97 -3.02
C TRP A 111 1.75 -9.05 -2.31
N ILE A 112 3.07 -8.90 -2.27
CA ILE A 112 3.94 -9.72 -1.44
C ILE A 112 4.63 -8.87 -0.38
N GLU A 113 4.83 -9.46 0.80
CA GLU A 113 5.60 -8.88 1.89
C GLU A 113 6.97 -9.55 1.96
N MET A 114 8.00 -8.74 2.13
CA MET A 114 9.39 -9.19 2.21
C MET A 114 10.10 -8.53 3.39
N PHE A 115 11.25 -9.04 3.75
CA PHE A 115 12.20 -8.40 4.64
C PHE A 115 13.44 -7.97 3.86
N ASP A 116 13.98 -6.79 4.17
CA ASP A 116 15.30 -6.40 3.72
C ASP A 116 16.41 -7.19 4.45
N PRO A 117 17.69 -7.04 4.08
CA PRO A 117 18.80 -7.74 4.76
C PRO A 117 18.91 -7.45 6.26
N GLU A 118 18.44 -6.30 6.73
CA GLU A 118 18.47 -5.88 8.13
C GLU A 118 17.20 -6.30 8.91
N GLY A 119 16.22 -6.88 8.24
CA GLY A 119 14.98 -7.38 8.86
C GLY A 119 13.82 -6.41 8.89
N ASN A 120 13.91 -5.26 8.23
CA ASN A 120 12.76 -4.37 8.05
C ASN A 120 11.82 -4.95 6.98
N TRP A 121 10.53 -5.00 7.27
CA TRP A 121 9.57 -5.51 6.30
C TRP A 121 9.07 -4.41 5.36
N PHE A 122 8.78 -4.79 4.13
CA PHE A 122 8.25 -3.91 3.09
C PHE A 122 7.32 -4.68 2.16
N CYS A 123 6.47 -3.95 1.43
CA CYS A 123 5.56 -4.51 0.44
C CYS A 123 6.12 -4.35 -0.98
N VAL A 124 5.77 -5.29 -1.85
CA VAL A 124 6.03 -5.24 -3.29
C VAL A 124 4.70 -5.42 -4.02
N GLN A 125 4.30 -4.43 -4.85
CA GLN A 125 2.98 -4.37 -5.48
C GLN A 125 3.00 -3.77 -6.89
#